data_57bc18ebbcb8414e88d08b70be3f71b5
#
_entry.id   57bc18ebbcb8414e88d08b70be3f71b5
#
_cell.length_a   1.000
_cell.length_b   1.000
_cell.length_c   1.000
_cell.angle_alpha   90.00
_cell.angle_beta   90.00
_cell.angle_gamma   90.00
#
_symmetry.space_group_name_H-M   'P 1'
#
loop_
_entity.id
_entity.type
_entity.pdbx_description
1 polymer ?
#
loop_
_entity_poly.entity_id
_entity_poly.type
_entity_poly.pdbx_seq_one_letter_code
_entity_poly.pdbx_strand_id
1 'polypeptide(L)'
;VADRAEPWPTEIRLKKDRKTLAIAFDDGTAFDLPAEYLRVLSPSAEVQGHSPEQRQTVGGKIEVAITAVDPVGNYAVRLTFSDGHNTGLFSWTYLRRLGAERDTLWAGYLADLKAKGLRREPPAPR
;
A
#
# COMPACT_ATOMS: atom_id res chain seq x y z
N VAL A 1 -27.17 -17.27 3.48
CA VAL A 1 -26.16 -16.22 3.47
C VAL A 1 -24.82 -16.84 3.75
N ALA A 2 -23.92 -16.69 2.82
CA ALA A 2 -22.55 -17.11 3.07
C ALA A 2 -21.89 -16.10 4.01
N ASP A 3 -21.42 -16.58 5.14
CA ASP A 3 -20.58 -15.74 6.00
C ASP A 3 -19.24 -15.56 5.31
N ARG A 4 -18.89 -14.31 5.10
CA ARG A 4 -17.57 -14.01 4.57
C ARG A 4 -16.57 -14.15 5.71
N ALA A 5 -15.49 -14.88 5.45
CA ALA A 5 -14.43 -15.02 6.43
C ALA A 5 -13.74 -13.69 6.70
N GLU A 6 -13.87 -12.73 5.77
CA GLU A 6 -13.17 -11.46 5.84
C GLU A 6 -14.08 -10.30 5.50
N PRO A 7 -13.83 -9.12 6.09
CA PRO A 7 -14.62 -7.93 5.80
C PRO A 7 -14.49 -7.49 4.35
N TRP A 8 -15.56 -6.90 3.84
CA TRP A 8 -15.59 -6.29 2.52
C TRP A 8 -15.55 -4.77 2.64
N PRO A 9 -14.94 -4.09 1.69
CA PRO A 9 -14.93 -2.63 1.69
C PRO A 9 -16.33 -2.11 1.36
N THR A 10 -16.75 -1.12 2.16
CA THR A 10 -17.99 -0.38 1.90
C THR A 10 -17.69 0.94 1.22
N GLU A 11 -16.47 1.45 1.34
CA GLU A 11 -16.06 2.69 0.69
C GLU A 11 -14.55 2.64 0.43
N ILE A 12 -14.16 3.08 -0.76
CA ILE A 12 -12.75 3.32 -1.10
C ILE A 12 -12.71 4.70 -1.75
N ARG A 13 -11.94 5.61 -1.17
CA ARG A 13 -11.91 6.99 -1.65
C ARG A 13 -10.49 7.54 -1.62
N LEU A 14 -10.04 8.04 -2.77
CA LEU A 14 -8.78 8.76 -2.86
C LEU A 14 -9.02 10.20 -2.41
N LYS A 15 -8.27 10.65 -1.41
CA LYS A 15 -8.42 12.02 -0.92
C LYS A 15 -7.85 13.03 -1.94
N LYS A 16 -8.24 14.29 -1.79
CA LYS A 16 -7.89 15.34 -2.77
C LYS A 16 -6.40 15.52 -2.96
N ASP A 17 -5.60 15.31 -1.91
CA ASP A 17 -4.16 15.44 -2.00
C ASP A 17 -3.51 14.29 -2.77
N ARG A 18 -4.29 13.25 -3.09
CA ARG A 18 -3.84 12.02 -3.78
C ARG A 18 -2.75 11.25 -3.01
N LYS A 19 -2.55 11.60 -1.76
CA LYS A 19 -1.53 10.98 -0.90
C LYS A 19 -2.14 10.11 0.19
N THR A 20 -3.47 9.97 0.21
CA THR A 20 -4.16 9.17 1.21
C THR A 20 -5.33 8.44 0.57
N LEU A 21 -5.38 7.13 0.79
CA LEU A 21 -6.51 6.30 0.38
C LEU A 21 -7.33 6.00 1.63
N ALA A 22 -8.57 6.49 1.66
CA ALA A 22 -9.50 6.19 2.72
C ALA A 22 -10.29 4.94 2.36
N ILE A 23 -10.32 3.96 3.27
CA ILE A 23 -11.06 2.72 3.04
C ILE A 23 -11.83 2.35 4.30
N ALA A 24 -13.09 1.99 4.13
CA ALA A 24 -13.94 1.51 5.20
C ALA A 24 -14.43 0.11 4.87
N PHE A 25 -14.61 -0.71 5.89
CA PHE A 25 -15.03 -2.10 5.75
C PHE A 25 -16.37 -2.32 6.46
N ASP A 26 -17.05 -3.40 6.08
CA ASP A 26 -18.37 -3.71 6.63
C ASP A 26 -18.33 -4.24 8.07
N ASP A 27 -17.15 -4.44 8.64
CA ASP A 27 -17.00 -4.77 10.06
C ASP A 27 -16.91 -3.52 10.95
N GLY A 28 -17.10 -2.34 10.36
CA GLY A 28 -17.03 -1.07 11.08
C GLY A 28 -15.64 -0.44 11.16
N THR A 29 -14.62 -1.12 10.66
CA THR A 29 -13.27 -0.54 10.65
C THR A 29 -13.09 0.40 9.47
N ALA A 30 -12.26 1.41 9.66
CA ALA A 30 -11.93 2.37 8.62
C ALA A 30 -10.48 2.80 8.80
N PHE A 31 -9.80 3.03 7.67
CA PHE A 31 -8.38 3.40 7.69
C PHE A 31 -8.10 4.48 6.67
N ASP A 32 -7.16 5.36 7.00
CA ASP A 32 -6.57 6.30 6.06
C ASP A 32 -5.14 5.81 5.80
N LEU A 33 -4.89 5.29 4.62
CA LEU A 33 -3.62 4.67 4.28
C LEU A 33 -2.79 5.61 3.41
N PRO A 34 -1.59 6.02 3.88
CA PRO A 34 -0.74 6.92 3.09
C PRO A 34 -0.26 6.25 1.80
N ALA A 35 -0.13 7.05 0.74
CA ALA A 35 0.35 6.55 -0.54
C ALA A 35 1.76 5.95 -0.42
N GLU A 36 2.64 6.59 0.33
CA GLU A 36 3.98 6.05 0.56
C GLU A 36 3.92 4.64 1.16
N TYR A 37 3.10 4.46 2.18
CA TYR A 37 2.92 3.17 2.85
C TYR A 37 2.44 2.11 1.88
N LEU A 38 1.43 2.43 1.07
CA LEU A 38 0.90 1.51 0.07
C LEU A 38 1.94 1.20 -1.02
N ARG A 39 2.72 2.21 -1.42
CA ARG A 39 3.74 2.02 -2.47
C ARG A 39 4.86 1.09 -2.03
N VAL A 40 5.38 1.29 -0.83
CA VAL A 40 6.53 0.51 -0.36
C VAL A 40 6.14 -0.91 0.06
N LEU A 41 4.86 -1.13 0.34
CA LEU A 41 4.32 -2.45 0.69
C LEU A 41 3.46 -3.04 -0.43
N SER A 42 3.65 -2.57 -1.67
CA SER A 42 2.93 -3.08 -2.82
C SER A 42 3.07 -4.61 -2.91
N PRO A 43 1.97 -5.33 -3.19
CA PRO A 43 2.04 -6.78 -3.34
C PRO A 43 2.60 -7.24 -4.68
N SER A 44 3.07 -6.28 -5.50
CA SER A 44 3.69 -6.58 -6.78
C SER A 44 4.95 -7.42 -6.60
N ALA A 45 5.23 -8.32 -7.55
CA ALA A 45 6.46 -9.09 -7.57
C ALA A 45 7.70 -8.20 -7.67
N GLU A 46 7.56 -6.99 -8.23
CA GLU A 46 8.66 -6.02 -8.27
C GLU A 46 9.14 -5.63 -6.88
N VAL A 47 8.26 -5.66 -5.89
CA VAL A 47 8.58 -5.33 -4.50
C VAL A 47 8.80 -6.60 -3.68
N GLN A 48 7.90 -7.56 -3.77
CA GLN A 48 7.91 -8.74 -2.89
C GLN A 48 8.87 -9.83 -3.36
N GLY A 49 9.19 -9.88 -4.65
CA GLY A 49 10.01 -10.96 -5.20
C GLY A 49 9.28 -12.30 -5.12
N HIS A 50 10.03 -13.38 -5.23
CA HIS A 50 9.49 -14.74 -5.17
C HIS A 50 9.74 -15.40 -3.81
N SER A 51 10.47 -14.74 -2.91
CA SER A 51 10.77 -15.24 -1.57
C SER A 51 11.04 -14.03 -0.66
N PRO A 52 10.98 -14.20 0.66
CA PRO A 52 11.29 -13.11 1.58
C PRO A 52 12.68 -12.49 1.36
N GLU A 53 13.66 -13.29 0.95
CA GLU A 53 15.02 -12.81 0.69
C GLU A 53 15.08 -11.90 -0.55
N GLN A 54 14.13 -12.04 -1.47
CA GLN A 54 14.07 -11.26 -2.70
C GLN A 54 13.24 -9.98 -2.54
N ARG A 55 12.61 -9.79 -1.39
CA ARG A 55 11.80 -8.60 -1.17
C ARG A 55 12.67 -7.35 -1.22
N GLN A 56 12.22 -6.37 -2.00
CA GLN A 56 12.93 -5.10 -2.16
C GLN A 56 12.49 -4.10 -1.11
N THR A 57 13.45 -3.39 -0.52
CA THR A 57 13.14 -2.22 0.29
C THR A 57 13.21 -1.01 -0.62
N VAL A 58 12.09 -0.32 -0.78
CA VAL A 58 11.97 0.78 -1.74
C VAL A 58 12.06 2.10 -1.00
N GLY A 59 13.13 2.87 -1.23
CA GLY A 59 13.28 4.19 -0.62
C GLY A 59 12.83 5.31 -1.56
N GLY A 60 12.90 6.56 -1.08
CA GLY A 60 12.66 7.74 -1.89
C GLY A 60 11.20 7.98 -2.25
N LYS A 61 10.23 7.46 -1.49
CA LYS A 61 8.81 7.49 -1.86
C LYS A 61 7.95 8.42 -1.00
N ILE A 62 8.55 9.27 -0.17
CA ILE A 62 7.78 10.13 0.74
C ILE A 62 6.79 11.04 -0.01
N GLU A 63 7.13 11.46 -1.24
CA GLU A 63 6.30 12.36 -2.04
C GLU A 63 5.40 11.66 -3.04
N VAL A 64 5.39 10.31 -3.04
CA VAL A 64 4.58 9.57 -4.02
C VAL A 64 3.09 9.85 -3.79
N ALA A 65 2.35 9.93 -4.90
CA ALA A 65 0.91 10.09 -4.88
C ALA A 65 0.26 8.91 -5.62
N ILE A 66 -1.03 8.72 -5.39
CA ILE A 66 -1.84 7.76 -6.13
C ILE A 66 -2.54 8.51 -7.25
N THR A 67 -2.33 8.08 -8.48
CA THR A 67 -2.92 8.76 -9.65
C THR A 67 -4.16 8.06 -10.17
N ALA A 68 -4.35 6.78 -9.86
CA ALA A 68 -5.55 6.06 -10.27
C ALA A 68 -5.84 4.91 -9.32
N VAL A 69 -7.14 4.62 -9.15
CA VAL A 69 -7.64 3.49 -8.36
C VAL A 69 -8.61 2.75 -9.26
N ASP A 70 -8.24 1.57 -9.72
CA ASP A 70 -9.03 0.81 -10.69
C ASP A 70 -9.47 -0.52 -10.11
N PRO A 71 -10.78 -0.81 -10.08
CA PRO A 71 -11.25 -2.11 -9.61
C PRO A 71 -10.73 -3.25 -10.48
N VAL A 72 -10.42 -4.37 -9.84
CA VAL A 72 -10.02 -5.59 -10.54
C VAL A 72 -10.93 -6.71 -10.02
N GLY A 73 -11.84 -7.17 -10.88
CA GLY A 73 -12.88 -8.09 -10.45
C GLY A 73 -13.67 -7.50 -9.27
N ASN A 74 -14.04 -8.34 -8.32
CA ASN A 74 -14.73 -7.93 -7.10
C ASN A 74 -13.86 -8.18 -5.86
N TYR A 75 -12.54 -8.29 -6.02
CA TYR A 75 -11.67 -8.73 -4.93
C TYR A 75 -10.46 -7.82 -4.69
N ALA A 76 -10.21 -6.84 -5.56
CA ALA A 76 -8.98 -6.03 -5.47
C ALA A 76 -9.14 -4.70 -6.20
N VAL A 77 -8.19 -3.80 -5.96
CA VAL A 77 -7.97 -2.62 -6.78
C VAL A 77 -6.52 -2.60 -7.23
N ARG A 78 -6.33 -2.10 -8.45
CA ARG A 78 -4.99 -1.73 -8.92
C ARG A 78 -4.76 -0.28 -8.58
N LEU A 79 -3.67 0.00 -7.89
CA LEU A 79 -3.27 1.36 -7.61
C LEU A 79 -2.16 1.76 -8.58
N THR A 80 -2.31 2.92 -9.20
CA THR A 80 -1.26 3.52 -10.02
C THR A 80 -0.67 4.67 -9.24
N PHE A 81 0.65 4.68 -9.13
CA PHE A 81 1.37 5.68 -8.35
C PHE A 81 2.06 6.68 -9.27
N SER A 82 2.36 7.86 -8.73
CA SER A 82 2.98 8.95 -9.51
C SER A 82 4.36 8.62 -10.05
N ASP A 83 5.02 7.60 -9.48
CA ASP A 83 6.32 7.13 -9.98
C ASP A 83 6.19 6.11 -11.12
N GLY A 84 4.97 5.84 -11.58
CA GLY A 84 4.69 4.89 -12.67
C GLY A 84 4.43 3.47 -12.24
N HIS A 85 4.62 3.12 -10.97
CA HIS A 85 4.36 1.77 -10.47
C HIS A 85 2.85 1.49 -10.52
N ASN A 86 2.44 0.42 -11.19
CA ASN A 86 1.02 0.08 -11.33
C ASN A 86 0.75 -1.41 -11.39
N THR A 87 1.71 -2.23 -10.95
CA THR A 87 1.58 -3.68 -11.06
C THR A 87 1.08 -4.34 -9.78
N GLY A 88 0.87 -3.58 -8.72
CA GLY A 88 0.35 -4.13 -7.47
C GLY A 88 -1.17 -4.21 -7.47
N LEU A 89 -1.71 -5.41 -7.23
CA LEU A 89 -3.14 -5.62 -7.04
C LEU A 89 -3.40 -5.77 -5.55
N PHE A 90 -4.06 -4.76 -4.98
CA PHE A 90 -4.32 -4.72 -3.54
C PHE A 90 -5.66 -5.39 -3.27
N SER A 91 -5.63 -6.64 -2.81
CA SER A 91 -6.84 -7.35 -2.45
C SER A 91 -7.48 -6.74 -1.20
N TRP A 92 -8.78 -7.01 -1.00
CA TRP A 92 -9.48 -6.54 0.20
C TRP A 92 -8.81 -7.07 1.47
N THR A 93 -8.42 -8.32 1.47
CA THR A 93 -7.70 -8.95 2.57
C THR A 93 -6.39 -8.22 2.87
N TYR A 94 -5.62 -7.93 1.83
CA TYR A 94 -4.32 -7.27 2.01
C TYR A 94 -4.49 -5.84 2.53
N LEU A 95 -5.45 -5.09 1.98
CA LEU A 95 -5.72 -3.73 2.45
C LEU A 95 -6.17 -3.73 3.91
N ARG A 96 -7.01 -4.70 4.29
CA ARG A 96 -7.46 -4.83 5.67
C ARG A 96 -6.28 -5.11 6.60
N ARG A 97 -5.37 -5.98 6.18
CA ARG A 97 -4.15 -6.29 6.93
C ARG A 97 -3.26 -5.05 7.05
N LEU A 98 -3.07 -4.32 5.97
CA LEU A 98 -2.25 -3.10 5.99
C LEU A 98 -2.81 -2.09 6.98
N GLY A 99 -4.12 -1.96 7.05
CA GLY A 99 -4.76 -1.08 8.02
C GLY A 99 -4.59 -1.56 9.45
N ALA A 100 -4.84 -2.84 9.69
CA ALA A 100 -4.81 -3.41 11.04
C ALA A 100 -3.39 -3.49 11.62
N GLU A 101 -2.39 -3.75 10.78
CA GLU A 101 -1.01 -3.95 11.22
C GLU A 101 -0.10 -2.77 10.88
N ARG A 102 -0.68 -1.60 10.65
CA ARG A 102 0.05 -0.44 10.15
C ARG A 102 1.29 -0.10 10.98
N ASP A 103 1.14 -0.04 12.30
CA ASP A 103 2.25 0.38 13.16
C ASP A 103 3.42 -0.61 13.08
N THR A 104 3.12 -1.91 13.10
CA THR A 104 4.13 -2.95 13.01
C THR A 104 4.81 -2.96 11.64
N LEU A 105 4.02 -2.89 10.57
CA LEU A 105 4.56 -2.95 9.22
C LEU A 105 5.35 -1.69 8.89
N TRP A 106 4.90 -0.53 9.35
CA TRP A 106 5.62 0.72 9.13
C TRP A 106 6.95 0.74 9.88
N ALA A 107 6.95 0.29 11.15
CA ALA A 107 8.18 0.20 11.94
C ALA A 107 9.19 -0.74 11.28
N GLY A 108 8.71 -1.87 10.73
CA GLY A 108 9.57 -2.80 10.00
C GLY A 108 10.18 -2.17 8.76
N TYR A 109 9.39 -1.40 8.01
CA TYR A 109 9.88 -0.69 6.83
C TYR A 109 10.96 0.33 7.20
N LEU A 110 10.74 1.12 8.25
CA LEU A 110 11.73 2.11 8.70
C LEU A 110 13.04 1.44 9.13
N ALA A 111 12.93 0.30 9.80
CA ALA A 111 14.11 -0.47 10.20
C ALA A 111 14.87 -0.99 8.98
N ASP A 112 14.17 -1.47 7.96
CA ASP A 112 14.79 -1.93 6.71
C ASP A 112 15.51 -0.80 5.98
N LEU A 113 14.91 0.39 5.93
CA LEU A 113 15.58 1.56 5.34
C LEU A 113 16.90 1.84 6.04
N LYS A 114 16.87 1.87 7.36
CA LYS A 114 18.07 2.15 8.16
C LYS A 114 19.13 1.07 7.91
N ALA A 115 18.74 -0.19 7.95
CA ALA A 115 19.67 -1.31 7.77
C ALA A 115 20.36 -1.27 6.39
N LYS A 116 19.68 -0.75 5.37
CA LYS A 116 20.17 -0.73 4.00
C LYS A 116 20.73 0.63 3.59
N GLY A 117 20.80 1.59 4.51
CA GLY A 117 21.31 2.93 4.21
C GLY A 117 20.44 3.72 3.27
N LEU A 118 19.14 3.42 3.23
CA LEU A 118 18.19 4.11 2.36
C LEU A 118 17.40 5.15 3.15
N ARG A 119 16.74 6.06 2.44
CA ARG A 119 15.93 7.13 3.03
C ARG A 119 14.56 7.19 2.39
N ARG A 120 13.59 7.79 3.09
CA ARG A 120 12.25 8.04 2.56
C ARG A 120 12.27 9.16 1.53
N GLU A 121 13.15 10.14 1.72
CA GLU A 121 13.28 11.29 0.82
C GLU A 121 13.89 10.86 -0.51
N PRO A 122 13.40 11.40 -1.65
CA PRO A 122 14.04 11.11 -2.92
C PRO A 122 15.45 11.70 -2.97
N PRO A 123 16.34 11.18 -3.85
CA PRO A 123 17.66 11.77 -4.01
C PRO A 123 17.56 13.24 -4.38
N ALA A 124 18.51 14.04 -3.87
CA ALA A 124 18.54 15.44 -4.19
C ALA A 124 18.76 15.63 -5.70
N PRO A 125 18.08 16.59 -6.33
CA PRO A 125 18.32 16.88 -7.75
C PRO A 125 19.72 17.39 -7.95
N ARG A 126 20.28 17.05 -9.09
CA ARG A 126 21.63 17.50 -9.47
C ARG A 126 21.58 18.79 -10.26
#